data_a672a7e28a8ff5e1b14b7af6d2f7c9b9
#
_entry.id   a672a7e28a8ff5e1b14b7af6d2f7c9b9
#
_cell.length_a   1.000
_cell.length_b   1.000
_cell.length_c   1.000
_cell.angle_alpha   90.00
_cell.angle_beta   90.00
_cell.angle_gamma   90.00
#
_symmetry.space_group_name_H-M   'P 1'
#
loop_
_entity.id
_entity.type
_entity.pdbx_description
1 polymer ?
#
loop_
_entity_poly.entity_id
_entity_poly.type
_entity_poly.pdbx_seq_one_letter_code
_entity_poly.pdbx_strand_id
1 'polypeptide(L)'
;MDRTSAKALLEWEPVSSRIIWARFHSKFVKTTVIQCYAPTDQAEEEDKDLFYQCLQAQLDRTPRHDLQLVIGDLNAKVSSDNSGYEEFMGREGEGVESENGCLLKDLCRENGLVIGGTLFKHKKVRKMTWTSPDQRTINQIDHVMINQKW
;
A
#
# COMPACT_ATOMS: atom_id res chain seq x y z
N MET A 1 -19.87 -7.09 2.27
CA MET A 1 -19.93 -5.93 3.20
C MET A 1 -21.16 -6.10 4.08
N ASP A 2 -21.02 -6.00 5.38
CA ASP A 2 -22.18 -6.10 6.28
C ASP A 2 -23.06 -4.82 6.22
N ARG A 3 -24.25 -4.87 6.84
CA ARG A 3 -25.20 -3.74 6.80
C ARG A 3 -24.64 -2.47 7.48
N THR A 4 -23.72 -2.60 8.41
CA THR A 4 -23.12 -1.47 9.14
C THR A 4 -22.06 -0.80 8.29
N SER A 5 -21.18 -1.58 7.67
CA SER A 5 -20.16 -1.08 6.75
C SER A 5 -20.77 -0.43 5.50
N ALA A 6 -21.91 -0.98 5.02
CA ALA A 6 -22.62 -0.40 3.89
C ALA A 6 -23.20 1.00 4.20
N LYS A 7 -23.63 1.24 5.44
CA LYS A 7 -24.11 2.56 5.89
C LYS A 7 -22.98 3.58 6.07
N ALA A 8 -21.76 3.11 6.31
CA ALA A 8 -20.59 3.97 6.46
C ALA A 8 -20.01 4.41 5.12
N LEU A 9 -20.28 3.68 4.04
CA LEU A 9 -19.81 4.02 2.70
C LEU A 9 -20.46 5.32 2.20
N LEU A 10 -19.61 6.31 1.93
CA LEU A 10 -20.04 7.61 1.36
C LEU A 10 -20.02 7.59 -0.16
N GLU A 11 -18.92 7.12 -0.71
CA GLU A 11 -18.69 7.06 -2.16
C GLU A 11 -17.64 6.00 -2.48
N TRP A 12 -17.66 5.51 -3.70
CA TRP A 12 -16.66 4.57 -4.19
C TRP A 12 -16.55 4.66 -5.71
N GLU A 13 -15.40 4.27 -6.23
CA GLU A 13 -15.13 4.31 -7.67
C GLU A 13 -14.16 3.18 -8.06
N PRO A 14 -14.51 2.37 -9.07
CA PRO A 14 -13.56 1.47 -9.72
C PRO A 14 -12.70 2.30 -10.68
N VAL A 15 -11.53 2.73 -10.21
CA VAL A 15 -10.65 3.65 -10.95
C VAL A 15 -10.04 2.96 -12.18
N SER A 16 -9.65 1.71 -12.01
CA SER A 16 -9.09 0.86 -13.07
C SER A 16 -9.34 -0.61 -12.75
N SER A 17 -8.85 -1.52 -13.60
CA SER A 17 -8.84 -2.96 -13.30
C SER A 17 -7.97 -3.33 -12.09
N ARG A 18 -7.14 -2.40 -11.60
CA ARG A 18 -6.15 -2.61 -10.54
C ARG A 18 -6.36 -1.74 -9.31
N ILE A 19 -7.23 -0.73 -9.36
CA ILE A 19 -7.41 0.25 -8.29
C ILE A 19 -8.88 0.49 -8.03
N ILE A 20 -9.28 0.36 -6.77
CA ILE A 20 -10.58 0.80 -6.25
C ILE A 20 -10.33 1.87 -5.20
N TRP A 21 -11.03 2.98 -5.31
CA TRP A 21 -11.07 4.05 -4.33
C TRP A 21 -12.42 4.04 -3.61
N ALA A 22 -12.41 4.15 -2.28
CA ALA A 22 -13.64 4.20 -1.50
C ALA A 22 -13.46 5.12 -0.28
N ARG A 23 -14.51 5.87 0.04
CA ARG A 23 -14.54 6.79 1.17
C ARG A 23 -15.64 6.42 2.14
N PHE A 24 -15.28 6.40 3.42
CA PHE A 24 -16.17 5.97 4.49
C PHE A 24 -16.35 7.08 5.54
N HIS A 25 -17.53 7.13 6.11
CA HIS A 25 -17.80 7.89 7.32
C HIS A 25 -17.45 7.02 8.54
N SER A 26 -16.64 7.53 9.45
CA SER A 26 -16.41 6.92 10.76
C SER A 26 -16.76 7.88 11.88
N LYS A 27 -16.75 7.42 13.10
CA LYS A 27 -17.16 8.20 14.27
C LYS A 27 -16.31 9.46 14.49
N PHE A 28 -15.02 9.42 14.13
CA PHE A 28 -14.09 10.49 14.48
C PHE A 28 -13.54 11.21 13.23
N VAL A 29 -13.24 10.47 12.19
CA VAL A 29 -12.61 10.99 10.97
C VAL A 29 -13.10 10.22 9.76
N LYS A 30 -13.28 10.88 8.63
CA LYS A 30 -13.56 10.18 7.38
C LYS A 30 -12.31 9.39 6.95
N THR A 31 -12.53 8.22 6.40
CA THR A 31 -11.45 7.32 5.99
C THR A 31 -11.57 7.07 4.50
N THR A 32 -10.51 7.35 3.78
CA THR A 32 -10.37 6.96 2.37
C THR A 32 -9.48 5.71 2.29
N VAL A 33 -9.97 4.70 1.62
CA VAL A 33 -9.28 3.44 1.35
C VAL A 33 -9.05 3.34 -0.15
N ILE A 34 -7.80 3.15 -0.55
CA ILE A 34 -7.39 2.87 -1.92
C ILE A 34 -6.85 1.44 -1.93
N GLN A 35 -7.59 0.52 -2.53
CA GLN A 35 -7.15 -0.85 -2.67
C GLN A 35 -6.49 -1.05 -4.03
N CYS A 36 -5.31 -1.68 -4.03
CA CYS A 36 -4.45 -1.81 -5.17
C CYS A 36 -4.07 -3.27 -5.47
N TYR A 37 -3.87 -3.56 -6.75
CA TYR A 37 -3.18 -4.74 -7.24
C TYR A 37 -2.13 -4.28 -8.28
N ALA A 38 -0.90 -4.06 -7.82
CA ALA A 38 0.17 -3.53 -8.67
C ALA A 38 0.63 -4.54 -9.74
N PRO A 39 1.20 -4.07 -10.87
CA PRO A 39 1.94 -4.92 -11.78
C PRO A 39 3.06 -5.68 -11.05
N THR A 40 3.44 -6.83 -11.59
CA THR A 40 4.58 -7.58 -11.03
C THR A 40 5.90 -6.84 -11.28
N ASP A 41 6.94 -7.18 -10.53
CA ASP A 41 8.27 -6.60 -10.68
C ASP A 41 8.86 -6.79 -12.10
N GLN A 42 8.39 -7.82 -12.81
CA GLN A 42 8.81 -8.14 -14.19
C GLN A 42 7.88 -7.59 -15.27
N ALA A 43 6.86 -6.80 -14.89
CA ALA A 43 6.00 -6.14 -15.87
C ALA A 43 6.79 -5.05 -16.63
N GLU A 44 6.30 -4.68 -17.79
CA GLU A 44 6.87 -3.58 -18.57
C GLU A 44 6.83 -2.27 -17.76
N GLU A 45 7.86 -1.44 -17.93
CA GLU A 45 7.97 -0.16 -17.21
C GLU A 45 6.76 0.74 -17.45
N GLU A 46 6.25 0.77 -18.67
CA GLU A 46 5.06 1.56 -19.03
C GLU A 46 3.83 1.16 -18.20
N ASP A 47 3.66 -0.13 -17.92
CA ASP A 47 2.55 -0.62 -17.08
C ASP A 47 2.72 -0.20 -15.61
N LYS A 48 3.95 -0.22 -15.11
CA LYS A 48 4.28 0.23 -13.75
C LYS A 48 4.06 1.74 -13.63
N ASP A 49 4.57 2.51 -14.58
CA ASP A 49 4.42 3.97 -14.61
C ASP A 49 2.94 4.37 -14.64
N LEU A 50 2.16 3.75 -15.51
CA LEU A 50 0.72 4.02 -15.62
C LEU A 50 -0.01 3.69 -14.31
N PHE A 51 0.35 2.59 -13.66
CA PHE A 51 -0.21 2.20 -12.36
C PHE A 51 0.11 3.24 -11.28
N TYR A 52 1.39 3.63 -11.12
CA TYR A 52 1.80 4.60 -10.10
C TYR A 52 1.26 6.00 -10.37
N GLN A 53 1.19 6.45 -11.62
CA GLN A 53 0.53 7.71 -12.00
C GLN A 53 -0.97 7.68 -11.63
N CYS A 54 -1.64 6.58 -11.93
CA CYS A 54 -3.06 6.42 -11.58
C CYS A 54 -3.26 6.41 -10.06
N LEU A 55 -2.39 5.74 -9.30
CA LEU A 55 -2.42 5.72 -7.84
C LEU A 55 -2.14 7.11 -7.25
N GLN A 56 -1.15 7.83 -7.77
CA GLN A 56 -0.84 9.20 -7.38
C GLN A 56 -2.04 10.13 -7.57
N ALA A 57 -2.73 10.03 -8.71
CA ALA A 57 -3.94 10.83 -8.96
C ALA A 57 -5.05 10.56 -7.93
N GLN A 58 -5.14 9.32 -7.39
CA GLN A 58 -6.09 9.01 -6.33
C GLN A 58 -5.66 9.61 -4.97
N LEU A 59 -4.37 9.61 -4.68
CA LEU A 59 -3.83 10.24 -3.47
C LEU A 59 -4.06 11.75 -3.51
N ASP A 60 -3.81 12.40 -4.64
CA ASP A 60 -3.96 13.85 -4.83
C ASP A 60 -5.40 14.33 -4.65
N ARG A 61 -6.39 13.56 -5.13
CA ARG A 61 -7.80 13.89 -4.98
C ARG A 61 -8.39 13.58 -3.59
N THR A 62 -7.67 12.77 -2.80
CA THR A 62 -8.15 12.39 -1.46
C THR A 62 -8.10 13.59 -0.52
N PRO A 63 -9.21 13.90 0.21
CA PRO A 63 -9.23 15.03 1.12
C PRO A 63 -8.14 14.93 2.20
N ARG A 64 -7.38 16.00 2.39
CA ARG A 64 -6.23 16.04 3.34
C ARG A 64 -6.59 15.77 4.80
N HIS A 65 -7.87 15.89 5.17
CA HIS A 65 -8.35 15.62 6.53
C HIS A 65 -8.81 14.20 6.75
N ASP A 66 -8.88 13.39 5.69
CA ASP A 66 -9.24 12.00 5.81
C ASP A 66 -8.05 11.17 6.34
N LEU A 67 -8.36 10.11 7.05
CA LEU A 67 -7.42 9.02 7.25
C LEU A 67 -7.25 8.32 5.89
N GLN A 68 -6.03 8.34 5.36
CA GLN A 68 -5.72 7.71 4.07
C GLN A 68 -5.10 6.34 4.30
N LEU A 69 -5.70 5.31 3.74
CA LEU A 69 -5.18 3.94 3.73
C LEU A 69 -5.00 3.50 2.28
N VAL A 70 -3.79 3.13 1.92
CA VAL A 70 -3.49 2.41 0.68
C VAL A 70 -3.16 0.98 1.06
N ILE A 71 -3.89 0.02 0.50
CA ILE A 71 -3.79 -1.39 0.89
C ILE A 71 -3.80 -2.30 -0.35
N GLY A 72 -3.16 -3.43 -0.26
CA GLY A 72 -3.26 -4.48 -1.27
C GLY A 72 -1.95 -5.15 -1.61
N ASP A 73 -1.98 -5.94 -2.67
CA ASP A 73 -0.80 -6.56 -3.25
C ASP A 73 -0.08 -5.53 -4.14
N LEU A 74 1.03 -5.03 -3.64
CA LEU A 74 1.88 -4.05 -4.34
C LEU A 74 3.00 -4.72 -5.15
N ASN A 75 3.09 -6.06 -5.13
CA ASN A 75 4.18 -6.80 -5.74
C ASN A 75 5.57 -6.22 -5.42
N ALA A 76 5.69 -5.58 -4.26
CA ALA A 76 6.82 -4.79 -3.82
C ALA A 76 7.51 -5.46 -2.63
N LYS A 77 8.79 -5.75 -2.73
CA LYS A 77 9.61 -6.20 -1.60
C LYS A 77 10.37 -5.00 -1.04
N VAL A 78 10.06 -4.62 0.19
CA VAL A 78 10.80 -3.59 0.93
C VAL A 78 11.74 -4.26 1.91
N SER A 79 13.02 -3.92 1.85
CA SER A 79 14.03 -4.50 2.75
C SER A 79 13.93 -3.92 4.17
N SER A 80 14.79 -4.41 5.08
CA SER A 80 14.97 -3.80 6.40
C SER A 80 15.85 -2.55 6.38
N ASP A 81 16.50 -2.25 5.26
CA ASP A 81 17.26 -1.02 5.09
C ASP A 81 16.32 0.12 4.78
N ASN A 82 16.17 1.01 5.76
CA ASN A 82 15.34 2.20 5.66
C ASN A 82 16.14 3.50 5.50
N SER A 83 17.42 3.41 5.14
CA SER A 83 18.29 4.57 4.96
C SER A 83 17.70 5.58 3.96
N GLY A 84 17.48 6.82 4.40
CA GLY A 84 16.81 7.87 3.62
C GLY A 84 15.29 7.78 3.58
N TYR A 85 14.68 6.81 4.27
CA TYR A 85 13.23 6.60 4.37
C TYR A 85 12.76 6.39 5.82
N GLU A 86 13.56 6.81 6.80
CA GLU A 86 13.34 6.55 8.23
C GLU A 86 11.99 7.09 8.72
N GLU A 87 11.47 8.14 8.09
CA GLU A 87 10.17 8.72 8.40
C GLU A 87 8.99 7.94 7.79
N PHE A 88 9.25 7.12 6.76
CA PHE A 88 8.21 6.48 5.95
C PHE A 88 8.17 4.97 6.12
N MET A 89 9.20 4.38 6.71
CA MET A 89 9.25 2.95 7.02
C MET A 89 10.16 2.63 8.21
N GLY A 90 9.82 1.57 8.93
CA GLY A 90 10.69 0.98 9.96
C GLY A 90 11.70 -0.02 9.38
N ARG A 91 12.39 -0.73 10.28
CA ARG A 91 13.43 -1.73 9.95
C ARG A 91 12.92 -3.17 9.93
N GLU A 92 11.62 -3.36 9.96
CA GLU A 92 11.01 -4.69 10.04
C GLU A 92 10.53 -5.20 8.66
N GLY A 93 11.02 -4.62 7.55
CA GLY A 93 10.83 -5.16 6.19
C GLY A 93 11.57 -6.48 6.00
N GLU A 94 11.11 -7.31 5.07
CA GLU A 94 11.66 -8.65 4.83
C GLU A 94 12.14 -8.83 3.40
N GLY A 95 13.31 -9.44 3.26
CA GLY A 95 13.88 -9.82 1.97
C GLY A 95 14.81 -8.77 1.37
N VAL A 96 15.12 -8.98 0.09
CA VAL A 96 15.92 -8.06 -0.73
C VAL A 96 14.96 -7.13 -1.46
N GLU A 97 15.27 -5.85 -1.44
CA GLU A 97 14.46 -4.84 -2.13
C GLU A 97 14.33 -5.15 -3.62
N SER A 98 13.13 -4.98 -4.14
CA SER A 98 12.83 -5.06 -5.57
C SER A 98 12.63 -3.67 -6.17
N GLU A 99 12.55 -3.59 -7.49
CA GLU A 99 12.27 -2.35 -8.20
C GLU A 99 10.93 -1.75 -7.76
N ASN A 100 9.87 -2.56 -7.70
CA ASN A 100 8.58 -2.13 -7.14
C ASN A 100 8.71 -1.69 -5.67
N GLY A 101 9.63 -2.26 -4.89
CA GLY A 101 9.93 -1.84 -3.53
C GLY A 101 10.49 -0.41 -3.49
N CYS A 102 11.40 -0.06 -4.40
CA CYS A 102 11.90 1.30 -4.54
C CYS A 102 10.78 2.27 -4.91
N LEU A 103 9.98 1.94 -5.93
CA LEU A 103 8.85 2.77 -6.38
C LEU A 103 7.83 3.00 -5.25
N LEU A 104 7.54 1.96 -4.46
CA LEU A 104 6.63 2.06 -3.31
C LEU A 104 7.19 2.99 -2.22
N LYS A 105 8.48 2.89 -1.90
CA LYS A 105 9.13 3.77 -0.91
C LYS A 105 9.12 5.22 -1.38
N ASP A 106 9.40 5.47 -2.66
CA ASP A 106 9.36 6.80 -3.24
C ASP A 106 7.95 7.40 -3.20
N LEU A 107 6.93 6.63 -3.58
CA LEU A 107 5.53 7.04 -3.46
C LEU A 107 5.18 7.41 -2.00
N CYS A 108 5.62 6.60 -1.03
CA CYS A 108 5.38 6.88 0.39
C CYS A 108 6.05 8.18 0.84
N ARG A 109 7.30 8.42 0.44
CA ARG A 109 8.04 9.65 0.74
C ARG A 109 7.37 10.88 0.15
N GLU A 110 6.94 10.82 -1.11
CA GLU A 110 6.31 11.95 -1.80
C GLU A 110 4.94 12.31 -1.22
N ASN A 111 4.22 11.34 -0.67
CA ASN A 111 2.86 11.53 -0.17
C ASN A 111 2.74 11.52 1.36
N GLY A 112 3.83 11.42 2.09
CA GLY A 112 3.81 11.35 3.56
C GLY A 112 3.06 10.12 4.08
N LEU A 113 3.22 8.99 3.39
CA LEU A 113 2.65 7.70 3.80
C LEU A 113 3.70 6.87 4.55
N VAL A 114 3.26 6.06 5.49
CA VAL A 114 4.12 5.14 6.23
C VAL A 114 3.74 3.70 5.90
N ILE A 115 4.73 2.87 5.60
CA ILE A 115 4.56 1.42 5.36
C ILE A 115 4.41 0.72 6.70
N GLY A 116 3.16 0.50 7.12
CA GLY A 116 2.81 0.02 8.47
C GLY A 116 3.43 -1.32 8.85
N GLY A 117 3.53 -2.26 7.91
CA GLY A 117 4.11 -3.59 8.15
C GLY A 117 5.59 -3.59 8.50
N THR A 118 6.31 -2.47 8.27
CA THR A 118 7.74 -2.33 8.58
C THR A 118 8.01 -1.73 9.96
N LEU A 119 6.97 -1.24 10.66
CA LEU A 119 7.13 -0.54 11.95
C LEU A 119 7.22 -1.48 13.14
N PHE A 120 6.58 -2.64 13.07
CA PHE A 120 6.40 -3.51 14.22
C PHE A 120 7.09 -4.84 14.04
N LYS A 121 7.76 -5.30 15.10
CA LYS A 121 8.40 -6.61 15.10
C LYS A 121 7.36 -7.73 15.16
N HIS A 122 7.33 -8.57 14.15
CA HIS A 122 6.52 -9.78 14.08
C HIS A 122 7.36 -11.00 13.73
N LYS A 123 6.83 -12.18 14.06
CA LYS A 123 7.47 -13.43 13.58
C LYS A 123 7.42 -13.45 12.05
N LYS A 124 8.51 -13.87 11.40
CA LYS A 124 8.65 -13.92 9.94
C LYS A 124 7.44 -14.56 9.26
N VAL A 125 6.94 -15.68 9.79
CA VAL A 125 5.77 -16.39 9.26
C VAL A 125 4.50 -15.53 9.16
N ARG A 126 4.38 -14.46 9.95
CA ARG A 126 3.23 -13.55 9.93
C ARG A 126 3.41 -12.37 8.99
N LYS A 127 4.62 -12.16 8.50
CA LYS A 127 4.96 -11.09 7.54
C LYS A 127 4.87 -11.60 6.10
N MET A 128 5.05 -12.92 5.90
CA MET A 128 5.02 -13.51 4.58
C MET A 128 3.58 -13.61 4.07
N THR A 129 3.30 -12.97 2.96
CA THR A 129 1.95 -12.87 2.40
C THR A 129 1.78 -13.68 1.11
N TRP A 130 2.88 -14.04 0.46
CA TRP A 130 2.87 -14.81 -0.77
C TRP A 130 3.88 -15.95 -0.75
N THR A 131 3.48 -17.09 -1.30
CA THR A 131 4.35 -18.26 -1.48
C THR A 131 4.25 -18.72 -2.93
N SER A 132 5.41 -18.99 -3.54
CA SER A 132 5.45 -19.50 -4.93
C SER A 132 4.76 -20.87 -5.05
N PRO A 133 4.22 -21.20 -6.23
CA PRO A 133 3.54 -22.50 -6.46
C PRO A 133 4.44 -23.71 -6.15
N ASP A 134 5.75 -23.59 -6.33
CA ASP A 134 6.75 -24.62 -6.00
C ASP A 134 7.19 -24.60 -4.53
N GLN A 135 6.61 -23.71 -3.71
CA GLN A 135 6.87 -23.51 -2.28
C GLN A 135 8.33 -23.16 -1.92
N ARG A 136 9.14 -22.75 -2.89
CA ARG A 136 10.55 -22.42 -2.69
C ARG A 136 10.79 -20.98 -2.32
N THR A 137 9.89 -20.09 -2.75
CA THR A 137 10.02 -18.65 -2.52
C THR A 137 8.84 -18.15 -1.70
N ILE A 138 9.15 -17.38 -0.65
CA ILE A 138 8.14 -16.76 0.22
C ILE A 138 8.49 -15.28 0.33
N ASN A 139 7.53 -14.39 0.03
CA ASN A 139 7.72 -12.95 0.00
C ASN A 139 6.66 -12.21 0.82
N GLN A 140 7.03 -11.02 1.28
CA GLN A 140 6.12 -10.00 1.77
C GLN A 140 5.90 -9.00 0.64
N ILE A 141 4.72 -9.00 0.02
CA ILE A 141 4.37 -8.15 -1.13
C ILE A 141 3.05 -7.41 -0.96
N ASP A 142 2.27 -7.80 0.05
CA ASP A 142 1.08 -7.07 0.46
C ASP A 142 1.45 -6.07 1.55
N HIS A 143 1.02 -4.84 1.36
CA HIS A 143 1.35 -3.74 2.26
C HIS A 143 0.10 -2.94 2.66
N VAL A 144 0.22 -2.30 3.80
CA VAL A 144 -0.71 -1.28 4.28
C VAL A 144 0.10 0.00 4.48
N MET A 145 -0.25 1.06 3.77
CA MET A 145 0.30 2.38 3.97
C MET A 145 -0.75 3.30 4.56
N ILE A 146 -0.32 4.17 5.46
CA ILE A 146 -1.17 5.12 6.17
C ILE A 146 -0.51 6.49 6.18
N ASN A 147 -1.30 7.56 6.09
CA ASN A 147 -0.73 8.92 6.18
C ASN A 147 -0.23 9.21 7.60
N GLN A 148 0.91 9.91 7.69
CA GLN A 148 1.63 10.20 8.94
C GLN A 148 0.82 10.97 9.99
N LYS A 149 -0.26 11.59 9.58
CA LYS A 149 -1.06 12.44 10.45
C LYS A 149 -1.78 11.67 11.58
N TRP A 150 -1.80 10.35 11.51
CA TRP A 150 -2.57 9.47 12.42
C TRP A 150 -1.66 8.39 13.07
#